data_62f0f5232e42fa3401b5580836436642
#
_entry.id   62f0f5232e42fa3401b5580836436642
#
_cell.length_a   1.000
_cell.length_b   1.000
_cell.length_c   1.000
_cell.angle_alpha   90.00
_cell.angle_beta   90.00
_cell.angle_gamma   90.00
#
_symmetry.space_group_name_H-M   'P 1'
#
loop_
_entity.id
_entity.type
_entity.pdbx_description
1 polymer ?
#
loop_
_entity_poly.entity_id
_entity_poly.type
_entity_poly.pdbx_seq_one_letter_code
_entity_poly.pdbx_strand_id
1 'polypeptide(L)'
;MAHQPATRVDSVSLRLATVVGGVLLVLVARSSLNAQKIQFVDGTSSAGLATGGPAQGVAVTDLNRDGFDDVFFAGGLGSSSLFLNNGDGTFRDATSDSGIEVPGNAVAPVWADFNNDGAVDLFVGIRSGADANRLFLNDGNGGFEDVITDSGIDPEARIGSAAFADFDRDGFLDLFLATRDEGDHLYRNVDGQTFEDVTEGAGVAGVHGSVAMQATWVDFDRDGDLDLFAVHDGIDVNRLYRNDGKLPFVEIAEQVGIDQVGSGNGMGVAWFDSNLDGHDDVYVTRIGTASLYRSRGDGTYDDVAGAVGAAKNGLTWGVVAADFDNDGDEDLFLVNTFSFDEISETFLYRNDGGVFTNVARSASAALKLDSFGVATGDFNADGLIDVVITSTAGDNRLLINASEQTGNWIGVEFRNGSSNRFALGGAVRIVAGGVTQRKSLFAGEGYCSQNSNRIHFGIGTASQIDTLEVLWPEGETEVYPNVAPNKAYVLSKGAVSVAREDFEPESFALSMRSYPNPFRLATHVDFSLDQESKARVEVLDLLGRNLKSLASGRFVAGQHTVTWSGDIDQGGIAPAGVYLIRLVADGRQLTRTVVRTN
;
A
#
# COMPACT_ATOMS: atom_id res chain seq x y z
N MET A 1 24.68 64.37 -6.88
CA MET A 1 25.32 63.67 -5.76
C MET A 1 24.52 62.42 -5.51
N ALA A 2 25.05 61.30 -5.95
CA ALA A 2 24.35 60.00 -5.94
C ALA A 2 24.62 59.26 -4.63
N HIS A 3 23.57 58.78 -3.97
CA HIS A 3 23.69 57.83 -2.86
C HIS A 3 23.49 56.43 -3.41
N GLN A 4 24.51 55.59 -3.31
CA GLN A 4 24.42 54.15 -3.46
C GLN A 4 23.97 53.52 -2.12
N PRO A 5 23.14 52.47 -2.10
CA PRO A 5 22.88 51.72 -0.90
C PRO A 5 23.93 50.62 -0.69
N ALA A 6 24.40 50.49 0.53
CA ALA A 6 25.37 49.50 0.97
C ALA A 6 24.71 48.09 1.05
N THR A 7 25.40 47.13 0.49
CA THR A 7 25.12 45.69 0.66
C THR A 7 25.41 45.26 2.10
N ARG A 8 24.38 44.72 2.74
CA ARG A 8 24.47 44.10 4.07
C ARG A 8 25.03 42.68 3.91
N VAL A 9 26.20 42.45 4.48
CA VAL A 9 26.76 41.10 4.65
C VAL A 9 26.26 40.58 5.97
N ASP A 10 25.46 39.50 5.95
CA ASP A 10 25.01 38.83 7.18
C ASP A 10 26.20 38.07 7.79
N SER A 11 26.52 38.46 9.01
CA SER A 11 27.59 37.88 9.81
C SER A 11 27.12 36.54 10.41
N VAL A 12 27.81 35.46 10.05
CA VAL A 12 27.74 34.16 10.74
C VAL A 12 28.32 34.30 12.14
N SER A 13 27.49 34.23 13.15
CA SER A 13 27.96 34.24 14.54
C SER A 13 28.40 32.83 14.96
N LEU A 14 29.71 32.63 15.00
CA LEU A 14 30.34 31.45 15.62
C LEU A 14 30.19 31.55 17.15
N ARG A 15 29.41 30.70 17.78
CA ARG A 15 29.43 30.56 19.25
C ARG A 15 30.39 29.42 19.62
N LEU A 16 31.46 29.77 20.32
CA LEU A 16 32.35 28.82 20.99
C LEU A 16 31.58 28.14 22.13
N ALA A 17 31.47 26.81 22.08
CA ALA A 17 31.02 26.00 23.22
C ALA A 17 32.23 25.52 24.01
N THR A 18 32.18 25.71 25.31
CA THR A 18 33.22 25.30 26.27
C THR A 18 33.07 23.81 26.56
N VAL A 19 34.12 23.05 26.35
CA VAL A 19 34.18 21.61 26.62
C VAL A 19 34.24 21.36 28.12
N VAL A 20 33.30 20.62 28.67
CA VAL A 20 33.39 19.93 29.94
C VAL A 20 32.95 18.48 29.74
N GLY A 21 33.93 17.56 29.85
CA GLY A 21 33.69 16.12 30.00
C GLY A 21 33.33 15.36 28.71
N GLY A 22 34.33 14.97 27.98
CA GLY A 22 34.60 13.66 27.35
C GLY A 22 33.53 13.01 26.45
N VAL A 23 32.61 13.73 25.77
CA VAL A 23 31.81 13.20 24.67
C VAL A 23 31.89 14.17 23.49
N LEU A 24 32.54 13.74 22.42
CA LEU A 24 32.63 14.49 21.17
C LEU A 24 31.25 14.37 20.45
N LEU A 25 30.37 15.32 20.69
CA LEU A 25 29.12 15.45 19.90
C LEU A 25 29.52 16.04 18.54
N VAL A 26 29.61 15.20 17.53
CA VAL A 26 29.76 15.67 16.14
C VAL A 26 28.39 16.17 15.70
N LEU A 27 28.09 17.45 15.95
CA LEU A 27 27.01 18.16 15.29
C LEU A 27 27.42 18.34 13.81
N VAL A 28 26.97 17.45 12.95
CA VAL A 28 26.95 17.70 11.51
C VAL A 28 25.92 18.81 11.31
N ALA A 29 26.37 20.04 11.11
CA ALA A 29 25.49 21.12 10.67
C ALA A 29 24.98 20.74 9.27
N ARG A 30 23.79 20.16 9.16
CA ARG A 30 23.05 20.12 7.91
C ARG A 30 22.85 21.59 7.52
N SER A 31 23.39 22.00 6.36
CA SER A 31 23.11 23.30 5.78
C SER A 31 21.59 23.37 5.62
N SER A 32 20.97 24.43 6.14
CA SER A 32 19.59 24.78 5.82
C SER A 32 19.50 25.08 4.33
N LEU A 33 19.36 24.03 3.51
CA LEU A 33 18.69 24.15 2.23
C LEU A 33 17.30 24.72 2.54
N ASN A 34 16.82 25.65 1.73
CA ASN A 34 15.44 26.16 1.84
C ASN A 34 14.54 24.94 2.06
N ALA A 35 13.85 24.91 3.19
CA ALA A 35 12.98 23.79 3.52
C ALA A 35 12.12 23.48 2.29
N GLN A 36 12.22 22.26 1.78
CA GLN A 36 11.51 21.83 0.60
C GLN A 36 10.02 22.00 0.89
N LYS A 37 9.27 22.48 -0.07
CA LYS A 37 7.86 22.80 0.14
C LYS A 37 7.02 21.66 -0.37
N ILE A 38 6.52 20.83 0.54
CA ILE A 38 5.51 19.83 0.20
C ILE A 38 4.26 20.54 -0.35
N GLN A 39 3.73 20.07 -1.45
CA GLN A 39 2.55 20.62 -2.10
C GLN A 39 1.71 19.51 -2.72
N PHE A 40 0.42 19.49 -2.40
CA PHE A 40 -0.54 18.57 -2.99
C PHE A 40 -1.56 19.29 -3.87
N VAL A 41 -2.10 18.55 -4.84
CA VAL A 41 -3.22 18.96 -5.69
C VAL A 41 -4.31 17.89 -5.59
N ASP A 42 -5.57 18.30 -5.42
CA ASP A 42 -6.70 17.36 -5.47
C ASP A 42 -6.89 16.84 -6.90
N GLY A 43 -6.49 15.61 -7.11
CA GLY A 43 -6.58 14.86 -8.36
C GLY A 43 -7.86 14.05 -8.52
N THR A 44 -8.72 13.97 -7.51
CA THR A 44 -9.85 13.04 -7.42
C THR A 44 -10.72 13.01 -8.68
N SER A 45 -11.18 14.18 -9.11
CA SER A 45 -12.08 14.28 -10.27
C SER A 45 -11.36 14.03 -11.59
N SER A 46 -10.12 14.54 -11.75
CA SER A 46 -9.33 14.35 -12.97
C SER A 46 -8.89 12.91 -13.14
N ALA A 47 -8.63 12.21 -12.06
CA ALA A 47 -8.26 10.80 -12.06
C ALA A 47 -9.46 9.83 -12.21
N GLY A 48 -10.71 10.31 -12.13
CA GLY A 48 -11.89 9.45 -12.25
C GLY A 48 -12.28 8.71 -10.99
N LEU A 49 -11.71 9.07 -9.82
CA LEU A 49 -11.99 8.41 -8.53
C LEU A 49 -13.19 9.00 -7.76
N ALA A 50 -13.84 10.05 -8.28
CA ALA A 50 -14.98 10.71 -7.62
C ALA A 50 -16.25 9.86 -7.53
N THR A 51 -16.29 8.67 -8.13
CA THR A 51 -17.45 7.78 -8.19
C THR A 51 -17.42 6.65 -7.15
N GLY A 52 -16.34 6.55 -6.37
CA GLY A 52 -16.13 5.42 -5.45
C GLY A 52 -17.07 5.35 -4.24
N GLY A 53 -17.88 6.40 -4.01
CA GLY A 53 -18.81 6.47 -2.87
C GLY A 53 -18.12 6.51 -1.50
N PRO A 54 -18.89 6.52 -0.41
CA PRO A 54 -18.35 6.55 0.95
C PRO A 54 -17.60 5.26 1.28
N ALA A 55 -16.36 5.38 1.78
CA ALA A 55 -15.55 4.24 2.19
C ALA A 55 -14.96 4.43 3.60
N GLN A 56 -14.62 3.32 4.26
CA GLN A 56 -13.92 3.32 5.55
C GLN A 56 -12.51 2.79 5.43
N GLY A 57 -12.25 1.85 4.51
CA GLY A 57 -10.93 1.27 4.26
C GLY A 57 -10.44 1.51 2.84
N VAL A 58 -9.13 1.49 2.66
CA VAL A 58 -8.48 1.60 1.35
C VAL A 58 -7.23 0.72 1.29
N ALA A 59 -7.04 0.02 0.19
CA ALA A 59 -5.82 -0.75 -0.04
C ALA A 59 -5.27 -0.49 -1.44
N VAL A 60 -3.96 -0.37 -1.52
CA VAL A 60 -3.19 -0.02 -2.72
C VAL A 60 -2.27 -1.18 -3.09
N THR A 61 -2.24 -1.56 -4.35
CA THR A 61 -1.31 -2.54 -4.90
C THR A 61 -1.29 -2.47 -6.42
N ASP A 62 -0.22 -2.89 -7.08
CA ASP A 62 -0.18 -3.15 -8.52
C ASP A 62 -0.81 -4.53 -8.80
N LEU A 63 -2.15 -4.56 -8.93
CA LEU A 63 -2.95 -5.77 -9.03
C LEU A 63 -2.70 -6.55 -10.31
N ASN A 64 -2.55 -5.82 -11.42
CA ASN A 64 -2.42 -6.38 -12.75
C ASN A 64 -0.97 -6.50 -13.23
N ARG A 65 -0.01 -6.05 -12.41
CA ARG A 65 1.44 -6.04 -12.66
C ARG A 65 1.86 -5.22 -13.88
N ASP A 66 1.15 -4.14 -14.13
CA ASP A 66 1.50 -3.19 -15.17
C ASP A 66 2.48 -2.11 -14.67
N GLY A 67 2.80 -2.15 -13.36
CA GLY A 67 3.73 -1.28 -12.66
C GLY A 67 3.08 0.00 -12.16
N PHE A 68 1.77 0.12 -12.20
CA PHE A 68 1.02 1.21 -11.59
C PHE A 68 0.17 0.70 -10.43
N ASP A 69 0.14 1.46 -9.37
CA ASP A 69 -0.65 1.11 -8.21
C ASP A 69 -2.15 1.28 -8.48
N ASP A 70 -2.94 0.24 -8.19
CA ASP A 70 -4.40 0.20 -8.25
C ASP A 70 -4.99 0.47 -6.87
N VAL A 71 -6.27 0.85 -6.81
CA VAL A 71 -6.91 1.25 -5.55
C VAL A 71 -8.21 0.46 -5.33
N PHE A 72 -8.31 -0.15 -4.15
CA PHE A 72 -9.56 -0.74 -3.67
C PHE A 72 -10.10 0.05 -2.48
N PHE A 73 -11.36 0.47 -2.55
CA PHE A 73 -12.08 1.09 -1.45
C PHE A 73 -13.07 0.12 -0.82
N ALA A 74 -12.94 -0.11 0.48
CA ALA A 74 -13.91 -0.87 1.26
C ALA A 74 -15.07 0.05 1.69
N GLY A 75 -16.26 -0.20 1.15
CA GLY A 75 -17.44 0.65 1.32
C GLY A 75 -18.06 0.53 2.70
N GLY A 76 -17.94 1.58 3.52
CA GLY A 76 -18.49 1.59 4.88
C GLY A 76 -20.01 1.64 4.93
N LEU A 77 -20.65 2.47 4.13
CA LEU A 77 -22.10 2.62 4.00
C LEU A 77 -22.60 2.39 2.57
N GLY A 78 -21.67 2.10 1.65
CA GLY A 78 -21.92 1.87 0.24
C GLY A 78 -21.32 0.56 -0.24
N SER A 79 -21.31 0.34 -1.54
CA SER A 79 -20.61 -0.78 -2.16
C SER A 79 -19.10 -0.50 -2.17
N SER A 80 -18.29 -1.54 -2.00
CA SER A 80 -16.85 -1.47 -2.24
C SER A 80 -16.57 -1.25 -3.73
N SER A 81 -15.41 -0.71 -4.07
CA SER A 81 -15.06 -0.40 -5.45
C SER A 81 -13.58 -0.63 -5.73
N LEU A 82 -13.30 -1.19 -6.90
CA LEU A 82 -11.97 -1.44 -7.43
C LEU A 82 -11.69 -0.51 -8.61
N PHE A 83 -10.59 0.21 -8.54
CA PHE A 83 -10.11 1.11 -9.59
C PHE A 83 -8.75 0.67 -10.08
N LEU A 84 -8.64 0.39 -11.38
CA LEU A 84 -7.37 0.07 -12.03
C LEU A 84 -6.77 1.33 -12.63
N ASN A 85 -5.50 1.56 -12.35
CA ASN A 85 -4.74 2.69 -12.88
C ASN A 85 -4.42 2.46 -14.37
N ASN A 86 -4.67 3.46 -15.20
CA ASN A 86 -4.42 3.39 -16.63
C ASN A 86 -2.97 3.76 -17.01
N GLY A 87 -2.14 4.16 -16.03
CA GLY A 87 -0.77 4.58 -16.25
C GLY A 87 -0.58 6.01 -16.78
N ASP A 88 -1.67 6.77 -16.87
CA ASP A 88 -1.67 8.16 -17.33
C ASP A 88 -2.20 9.14 -16.27
N GLY A 89 -2.27 8.70 -15.01
CA GLY A 89 -2.82 9.45 -13.87
C GLY A 89 -4.36 9.37 -13.79
N THR A 90 -5.00 8.51 -14.59
CA THR A 90 -6.44 8.24 -14.53
C THR A 90 -6.71 6.79 -14.13
N PHE A 91 -7.91 6.54 -13.62
CA PHE A 91 -8.34 5.21 -13.18
C PHE A 91 -9.59 4.76 -13.90
N ARG A 92 -9.70 3.46 -14.09
CA ARG A 92 -10.88 2.78 -14.62
C ARG A 92 -11.60 2.03 -13.50
N ASP A 93 -12.88 2.27 -13.32
CA ASP A 93 -13.72 1.43 -12.44
C ASP A 93 -13.81 0.01 -13.00
N ALA A 94 -13.28 -0.95 -12.25
CA ALA A 94 -13.26 -2.38 -12.56
C ALA A 94 -14.17 -3.19 -11.63
N THR A 95 -14.95 -2.54 -10.77
CA THR A 95 -15.76 -3.19 -9.73
C THR A 95 -16.69 -4.26 -10.30
N SER A 96 -17.47 -3.92 -11.32
CA SER A 96 -18.42 -4.86 -11.92
C SER A 96 -17.77 -6.00 -12.69
N ASP A 97 -16.55 -5.79 -13.18
CA ASP A 97 -15.83 -6.75 -14.01
C ASP A 97 -15.02 -7.76 -13.17
N SER A 98 -14.66 -7.38 -11.94
CA SER A 98 -13.80 -8.18 -11.06
C SER A 98 -14.51 -9.35 -10.37
N GLY A 99 -15.83 -9.27 -10.20
CA GLY A 99 -16.58 -10.24 -9.37
C GLY A 99 -16.45 -10.00 -7.86
N ILE A 100 -15.80 -8.91 -7.43
CA ILE A 100 -15.70 -8.54 -6.02
C ILE A 100 -17.03 -7.91 -5.58
N GLU A 101 -17.82 -8.70 -4.86
CA GLU A 101 -19.07 -8.23 -4.24
C GLU A 101 -18.91 -8.19 -2.72
N VAL A 102 -18.77 -6.99 -2.15
CA VAL A 102 -18.65 -6.79 -0.71
C VAL A 102 -19.82 -5.94 -0.23
N PRO A 103 -20.59 -6.43 0.76
CA PRO A 103 -21.70 -5.68 1.33
C PRO A 103 -21.22 -4.45 2.11
N GLY A 104 -22.15 -3.60 2.55
CA GLY A 104 -21.86 -2.43 3.37
C GLY A 104 -21.20 -2.79 4.70
N ASN A 105 -20.62 -1.81 5.38
CA ASN A 105 -19.77 -1.93 6.58
C ASN A 105 -18.43 -2.67 6.36
N ALA A 106 -17.96 -2.70 5.13
CA ALA A 106 -16.65 -3.22 4.78
C ALA A 106 -15.54 -2.32 5.35
N VAL A 107 -14.50 -2.97 5.87
CA VAL A 107 -13.31 -2.35 6.48
C VAL A 107 -12.10 -3.23 6.20
N ALA A 108 -10.92 -2.74 6.56
CA ALA A 108 -9.67 -3.52 6.58
C ALA A 108 -9.45 -4.35 5.31
N PRO A 109 -9.47 -3.75 4.11
CA PRO A 109 -9.06 -4.45 2.91
C PRO A 109 -7.55 -4.69 2.98
N VAL A 110 -7.13 -5.94 2.71
CA VAL A 110 -5.69 -6.30 2.68
C VAL A 110 -5.42 -7.21 1.49
N TRP A 111 -4.45 -6.80 0.68
CA TRP A 111 -3.93 -7.54 -0.45
C TRP A 111 -2.77 -8.44 -0.03
N ALA A 112 -2.82 -9.73 -0.38
CA ALA A 112 -1.74 -10.68 -0.16
C ALA A 112 -1.85 -11.85 -1.15
N ASP A 113 -0.73 -12.40 -1.61
CA ASP A 113 -0.68 -13.67 -2.37
C ASP A 113 -0.60 -14.83 -1.36
N PHE A 114 -1.73 -15.17 -0.73
CA PHE A 114 -1.73 -16.15 0.35
C PHE A 114 -1.59 -17.60 -0.14
N ASN A 115 -1.85 -17.85 -1.44
CA ASN A 115 -1.76 -19.18 -2.04
C ASN A 115 -0.45 -19.41 -2.83
N ASN A 116 0.41 -18.40 -2.92
CA ASN A 116 1.69 -18.44 -3.63
C ASN A 116 1.56 -18.72 -5.15
N ASP A 117 0.43 -18.36 -5.80
CA ASP A 117 0.27 -18.52 -7.24
C ASP A 117 0.81 -17.34 -8.04
N GLY A 118 1.10 -16.26 -7.33
CA GLY A 118 1.67 -15.03 -7.85
C GLY A 118 0.65 -13.96 -8.20
N ALA A 119 -0.65 -14.20 -8.14
CA ALA A 119 -1.67 -13.15 -8.16
C ALA A 119 -1.92 -12.68 -6.72
N VAL A 120 -2.15 -11.39 -6.50
CA VAL A 120 -2.52 -10.92 -5.16
C VAL A 120 -4.00 -11.15 -4.93
N ASP A 121 -4.32 -11.79 -3.81
CA ASP A 121 -5.66 -12.08 -3.33
C ASP A 121 -6.13 -10.95 -2.39
N LEU A 122 -7.40 -10.96 -1.98
CA LEU A 122 -7.98 -9.88 -1.17
C LEU A 122 -8.76 -10.43 0.02
N PHE A 123 -8.38 -10.03 1.23
CA PHE A 123 -9.26 -10.12 2.40
C PHE A 123 -10.00 -8.80 2.61
N VAL A 124 -11.30 -8.88 2.95
CA VAL A 124 -12.11 -7.72 3.35
C VAL A 124 -12.90 -8.04 4.60
N GLY A 125 -12.63 -7.32 5.66
CA GLY A 125 -13.33 -7.45 6.93
C GLY A 125 -14.67 -6.73 6.94
N ILE A 126 -15.60 -7.21 7.78
CA ILE A 126 -16.89 -6.57 8.06
C ILE A 126 -16.90 -6.08 9.51
N ARG A 127 -17.15 -4.78 9.70
CA ARG A 127 -17.13 -4.15 11.03
C ARG A 127 -18.32 -4.52 11.90
N SER A 128 -19.50 -4.66 11.30
CA SER A 128 -20.77 -4.85 12.02
C SER A 128 -21.88 -5.28 11.08
N GLY A 129 -22.93 -5.90 11.62
CA GLY A 129 -24.09 -6.33 10.85
C GLY A 129 -24.21 -7.85 10.79
N ALA A 130 -25.00 -8.33 9.84
CA ALA A 130 -25.23 -9.75 9.60
C ALA A 130 -24.44 -10.28 8.38
N ASP A 131 -23.65 -9.40 7.76
CA ASP A 131 -22.84 -9.77 6.61
C ASP A 131 -21.55 -10.45 7.06
N ALA A 132 -21.03 -11.33 6.22
CA ALA A 132 -19.83 -12.10 6.47
C ALA A 132 -18.58 -11.39 5.90
N ASN A 133 -17.41 -11.63 6.51
CA ASN A 133 -16.11 -11.29 5.93
C ASN A 133 -15.94 -11.95 4.57
N ARG A 134 -15.00 -11.48 3.78
CA ARG A 134 -14.71 -12.02 2.44
C ARG A 134 -13.23 -12.35 2.31
N LEU A 135 -12.96 -13.48 1.69
CA LEU A 135 -11.63 -13.85 1.22
C LEU A 135 -11.72 -14.18 -0.26
N PHE A 136 -11.18 -13.32 -1.09
CA PHE A 136 -11.23 -13.44 -2.53
C PHE A 136 -9.93 -14.00 -3.08
N LEU A 137 -10.04 -15.11 -3.79
CA LEU A 137 -8.95 -15.68 -4.57
C LEU A 137 -8.93 -15.04 -5.95
N ASN A 138 -7.77 -14.54 -6.38
CA ASN A 138 -7.55 -13.93 -7.68
C ASN A 138 -7.15 -14.99 -8.71
N ASP A 139 -7.85 -15.07 -9.85
CA ASP A 139 -7.55 -16.01 -10.93
C ASP A 139 -6.35 -15.59 -11.81
N GLY A 140 -5.67 -14.50 -11.46
CA GLY A 140 -4.56 -13.92 -12.21
C GLY A 140 -4.97 -13.25 -13.54
N ASN A 141 -6.27 -13.18 -13.85
CA ASN A 141 -6.81 -12.55 -15.06
C ASN A 141 -7.80 -11.41 -14.75
N GLY A 142 -7.87 -11.01 -13.48
CA GLY A 142 -8.71 -9.93 -12.97
C GLY A 142 -10.10 -10.39 -12.49
N GLY A 143 -10.34 -11.70 -12.38
CA GLY A 143 -11.53 -12.29 -11.77
C GLY A 143 -11.24 -12.77 -10.35
N PHE A 144 -12.22 -12.62 -9.45
CA PHE A 144 -12.11 -13.02 -8.06
C PHE A 144 -13.23 -13.98 -7.66
N GLU A 145 -12.88 -14.97 -6.86
CA GLU A 145 -13.80 -15.95 -6.26
C GLU A 145 -13.78 -15.84 -4.73
N ASP A 146 -14.94 -15.71 -4.10
CA ASP A 146 -15.05 -15.69 -2.62
C ASP A 146 -14.92 -17.10 -2.06
N VAL A 147 -13.84 -17.36 -1.32
CA VAL A 147 -13.49 -18.66 -0.74
C VAL A 147 -13.60 -18.69 0.78
N ILE A 148 -14.13 -17.65 1.43
CA ILE A 148 -14.17 -17.52 2.89
C ILE A 148 -14.81 -18.72 3.58
N THR A 149 -15.89 -19.29 3.01
CA THR A 149 -16.67 -20.37 3.62
C THR A 149 -15.86 -21.66 3.78
N ASP A 150 -14.94 -21.93 2.87
CA ASP A 150 -14.13 -23.15 2.84
C ASP A 150 -12.71 -22.92 3.40
N SER A 151 -12.37 -21.68 3.74
CA SER A 151 -11.02 -21.28 4.16
C SER A 151 -10.67 -21.70 5.60
N GLY A 152 -11.64 -21.92 6.48
CA GLY A 152 -11.42 -22.14 7.91
C GLY A 152 -11.36 -20.86 8.76
N ILE A 153 -11.41 -19.68 8.14
CA ILE A 153 -11.50 -18.38 8.83
C ILE A 153 -12.96 -18.16 9.27
N ASP A 154 -13.16 -17.62 10.48
CA ASP A 154 -14.51 -17.28 10.95
C ASP A 154 -15.11 -16.13 10.10
N PRO A 155 -16.14 -16.40 9.31
CA PRO A 155 -16.75 -15.39 8.45
C PRO A 155 -17.57 -14.36 9.23
N GLU A 156 -17.92 -14.61 10.49
CA GLU A 156 -18.81 -13.76 11.29
C GLU A 156 -18.05 -12.84 12.27
N ALA A 157 -16.73 -13.01 12.41
CA ALA A 157 -15.89 -12.17 13.26
C ALA A 157 -16.02 -10.68 12.87
N ARG A 158 -16.13 -9.80 13.86
CA ARG A 158 -16.27 -8.34 13.62
C ARG A 158 -14.93 -7.67 13.59
N ILE A 159 -14.52 -7.22 12.42
CA ILE A 159 -13.17 -6.79 12.16
C ILE A 159 -12.93 -5.32 12.53
N GLY A 160 -11.84 -5.04 13.23
CA GLY A 160 -11.20 -3.74 13.38
C GLY A 160 -10.13 -3.54 12.31
N SER A 161 -9.17 -4.47 12.21
CA SER A 161 -8.16 -4.52 11.15
C SER A 161 -7.75 -5.96 10.84
N ALA A 162 -7.00 -6.14 9.75
CA ALA A 162 -6.41 -7.40 9.34
C ALA A 162 -4.96 -7.18 8.90
N ALA A 163 -4.09 -8.17 9.09
CA ALA A 163 -2.69 -8.10 8.67
C ALA A 163 -2.19 -9.50 8.28
N PHE A 164 -1.57 -9.60 7.08
CA PHE A 164 -0.91 -10.83 6.64
C PHE A 164 0.58 -10.80 6.95
N ALA A 165 1.13 -11.96 7.36
CA ALA A 165 2.56 -12.20 7.50
C ALA A 165 2.85 -13.70 7.54
N ASP A 166 4.06 -14.11 7.21
CA ASP A 166 4.56 -15.47 7.39
C ASP A 166 5.26 -15.54 8.76
N PHE A 167 4.47 -15.74 9.85
CA PHE A 167 4.99 -15.62 11.22
C PHE A 167 5.81 -16.84 11.66
N ASP A 168 5.61 -18.00 11.03
CA ASP A 168 6.34 -19.24 11.35
C ASP A 168 7.36 -19.64 10.28
N ARG A 169 7.53 -18.81 9.25
CA ARG A 169 8.49 -18.96 8.15
C ARG A 169 8.32 -20.25 7.34
N ASP A 170 7.09 -20.71 7.22
CA ASP A 170 6.79 -21.88 6.38
C ASP A 170 6.62 -21.53 4.89
N GLY A 171 6.57 -20.23 4.56
CA GLY A 171 6.47 -19.68 3.21
C GLY A 171 5.05 -19.39 2.76
N PHE A 172 4.04 -19.63 3.59
CA PHE A 172 2.67 -19.18 3.37
C PHE A 172 2.37 -17.97 4.25
N LEU A 173 1.51 -17.08 3.75
CA LEU A 173 1.10 -15.91 4.52
C LEU A 173 -0.04 -16.25 5.45
N ASP A 174 0.16 -16.05 6.74
CA ASP A 174 -0.81 -16.21 7.81
C ASP A 174 -1.62 -14.93 8.00
N LEU A 175 -2.77 -15.03 8.67
CA LEU A 175 -3.69 -13.92 8.85
C LEU A 175 -3.95 -13.62 10.32
N PHE A 176 -3.66 -12.40 10.75
CA PHE A 176 -4.12 -11.89 12.04
C PHE A 176 -5.35 -11.00 11.84
N LEU A 177 -6.38 -11.25 12.62
CA LEU A 177 -7.62 -10.46 12.67
C LEU A 177 -7.72 -9.76 14.04
N ALA A 178 -7.58 -8.45 14.04
CA ALA A 178 -7.92 -7.60 15.16
C ALA A 178 -9.43 -7.44 15.21
N THR A 179 -10.07 -7.90 16.28
CA THR A 179 -11.54 -7.93 16.37
C THR A 179 -12.11 -6.95 17.38
N ARG A 180 -13.42 -6.70 17.30
CA ARG A 180 -14.06 -5.65 18.08
C ARG A 180 -14.73 -6.12 19.38
N ASP A 181 -15.07 -7.37 19.51
CA ASP A 181 -15.90 -7.83 20.64
C ASP A 181 -15.49 -9.19 21.22
N GLU A 182 -14.81 -10.04 20.45
CA GLU A 182 -14.68 -11.47 20.77
C GLU A 182 -13.27 -11.90 21.19
N GLY A 183 -12.28 -11.03 21.06
CA GLY A 183 -10.87 -11.33 21.15
C GLY A 183 -10.26 -11.48 19.76
N ASP A 184 -8.96 -11.23 19.64
CA ASP A 184 -8.25 -11.29 18.38
C ASP A 184 -8.02 -12.72 17.92
N HIS A 185 -7.81 -12.94 16.63
CA HIS A 185 -7.57 -14.27 16.05
C HIS A 185 -6.28 -14.29 15.23
N LEU A 186 -5.51 -15.35 15.39
CA LEU A 186 -4.37 -15.69 14.54
C LEU A 186 -4.67 -16.99 13.81
N TYR A 187 -4.70 -16.91 12.50
CA TYR A 187 -4.93 -18.02 11.60
C TYR A 187 -3.64 -18.39 10.88
N ARG A 188 -3.14 -19.61 11.10
CA ARG A 188 -2.04 -20.17 10.35
C ARG A 188 -2.52 -20.72 9.01
N ASN A 189 -1.88 -20.32 7.93
CA ASN A 189 -2.13 -20.85 6.60
C ASN A 189 -1.43 -22.21 6.45
N VAL A 190 -2.19 -23.27 6.16
CA VAL A 190 -1.64 -24.64 6.17
C VAL A 190 -1.06 -25.04 4.81
N ASP A 191 -1.70 -24.59 3.72
CA ASP A 191 -1.38 -25.08 2.38
C ASP A 191 -1.73 -24.11 1.24
N GLY A 192 -1.95 -22.83 1.57
CA GLY A 192 -2.40 -21.82 0.62
C GLY A 192 -3.90 -21.88 0.29
N GLN A 193 -4.68 -22.72 0.97
CA GLN A 193 -6.13 -22.84 0.76
C GLN A 193 -6.90 -22.83 2.07
N THR A 194 -6.33 -23.41 3.13
CA THR A 194 -6.98 -23.58 4.42
C THR A 194 -6.18 -22.94 5.54
N PHE A 195 -6.90 -22.36 6.49
CA PHE A 195 -6.35 -21.70 7.66
C PHE A 195 -6.78 -22.44 8.94
N GLU A 196 -5.85 -22.58 9.88
CA GLU A 196 -6.07 -23.16 11.21
C GLU A 196 -6.02 -22.05 12.27
N ASP A 197 -7.05 -21.95 13.11
CA ASP A 197 -7.02 -21.03 14.25
C ASP A 197 -6.01 -21.51 15.30
N VAL A 198 -4.92 -20.75 15.45
CA VAL A 198 -3.84 -21.01 16.41
C VAL A 198 -3.80 -20.00 17.56
N THR A 199 -4.80 -19.17 17.69
CA THR A 199 -4.91 -18.04 18.63
C THR A 199 -4.59 -18.43 20.07
N GLU A 200 -5.22 -19.49 20.60
CA GLU A 200 -5.00 -19.95 21.98
C GLU A 200 -3.57 -20.46 22.16
N GLY A 201 -3.07 -21.22 21.18
CA GLY A 201 -1.71 -21.74 21.17
C GLY A 201 -0.65 -20.67 21.08
N ALA A 202 -0.93 -19.60 20.36
CA ALA A 202 -0.06 -18.44 20.23
C ALA A 202 -0.14 -17.47 21.41
N GLY A 203 -1.23 -17.48 22.15
CA GLY A 203 -1.43 -16.61 23.32
C GLY A 203 -1.73 -15.15 22.93
N VAL A 204 -2.32 -14.90 21.74
CA VAL A 204 -2.52 -13.56 21.17
C VAL A 204 -3.99 -13.10 21.16
N ALA A 205 -4.88 -13.78 21.84
CA ALA A 205 -6.32 -13.48 21.85
C ALA A 205 -6.69 -12.09 22.41
N GLY A 206 -5.71 -11.34 22.96
CA GLY A 206 -6.01 -10.06 23.61
C GLY A 206 -6.87 -10.23 24.87
N VAL A 207 -7.62 -9.20 25.23
CA VAL A 207 -8.57 -9.24 26.36
C VAL A 207 -9.99 -9.30 25.82
N HIS A 208 -10.73 -10.32 26.18
CA HIS A 208 -12.13 -10.47 25.78
C HIS A 208 -12.95 -9.22 26.17
N GLY A 209 -13.65 -8.63 25.22
CA GLY A 209 -14.41 -7.38 25.39
C GLY A 209 -13.57 -6.10 25.19
N SER A 210 -12.30 -6.22 24.81
CA SER A 210 -11.53 -5.11 24.23
C SER A 210 -11.89 -4.92 22.75
N VAL A 211 -11.57 -3.75 22.23
CA VAL A 211 -11.76 -3.44 20.81
C VAL A 211 -10.39 -3.24 20.18
N ALA A 212 -9.90 -4.26 19.50
CA ALA A 212 -8.69 -4.11 18.72
C ALA A 212 -8.97 -3.26 17.47
N MET A 213 -8.16 -2.24 17.26
CA MET A 213 -8.37 -1.26 16.21
C MET A 213 -7.43 -1.45 15.04
N GLN A 214 -6.15 -1.70 15.32
CA GLN A 214 -5.12 -1.94 14.31
C GLN A 214 -4.14 -2.96 14.82
N ALA A 215 -3.70 -3.83 13.93
CA ALA A 215 -2.55 -4.71 14.16
C ALA A 215 -1.56 -4.59 13.01
N THR A 216 -0.30 -4.76 13.29
CA THR A 216 0.77 -4.77 12.30
C THR A 216 1.87 -5.72 12.74
N TRP A 217 2.51 -6.35 11.77
CA TRP A 217 3.68 -7.17 11.98
C TRP A 217 4.95 -6.32 11.88
N VAL A 218 5.94 -6.59 12.70
CA VAL A 218 7.20 -5.86 12.73
C VAL A 218 8.30 -6.74 13.31
N ASP A 219 9.49 -6.70 12.80
CA ASP A 219 10.70 -7.32 13.40
C ASP A 219 11.36 -6.25 14.28
N PHE A 220 10.78 -6.01 15.51
CA PHE A 220 11.16 -4.86 16.34
C PHE A 220 12.54 -5.04 17.01
N ASP A 221 12.94 -6.28 17.31
CA ASP A 221 14.23 -6.59 17.94
C ASP A 221 15.29 -7.10 16.95
N ARG A 222 14.90 -7.26 15.69
CA ARG A 222 15.76 -7.61 14.55
C ARG A 222 16.40 -8.98 14.67
N ASP A 223 15.69 -9.91 15.27
CA ASP A 223 16.09 -11.31 15.30
C ASP A 223 15.66 -12.07 14.04
N GLY A 224 14.84 -11.42 13.22
CA GLY A 224 14.33 -11.84 11.94
C GLY A 224 12.98 -12.57 12.01
N ASP A 225 12.43 -12.86 13.19
CA ASP A 225 11.06 -13.33 13.37
C ASP A 225 10.10 -12.13 13.44
N LEU A 226 8.95 -12.22 12.78
CA LEU A 226 7.99 -11.11 12.81
C LEU A 226 7.18 -11.12 14.10
N ASP A 227 7.21 -10.01 14.81
CA ASP A 227 6.48 -9.73 16.02
C ASP A 227 5.13 -9.07 15.71
N LEU A 228 4.17 -9.16 16.61
CA LEU A 228 2.85 -8.62 16.43
C LEU A 228 2.59 -7.45 17.37
N PHE A 229 2.35 -6.26 16.83
CA PHE A 229 1.89 -5.09 17.58
C PHE A 229 0.42 -4.81 17.33
N ALA A 230 -0.39 -4.80 18.38
CA ALA A 230 -1.81 -4.52 18.32
C ALA A 230 -2.21 -3.36 19.23
N VAL A 231 -2.97 -2.41 18.70
CA VAL A 231 -3.50 -1.27 19.45
C VAL A 231 -4.98 -1.46 19.71
N HIS A 232 -5.41 -1.07 20.91
CA HIS A 232 -6.76 -1.30 21.40
C HIS A 232 -7.43 0.00 21.84
N ASP A 233 -8.76 0.06 21.65
CA ASP A 233 -9.64 1.09 22.18
C ASP A 233 -10.39 0.57 23.42
N GLY A 234 -10.72 1.46 24.35
CA GLY A 234 -11.55 1.17 25.52
C GLY A 234 -10.77 0.72 26.75
N ILE A 235 -10.90 -0.53 27.16
CA ILE A 235 -10.42 -1.02 28.48
C ILE A 235 -9.04 -1.67 28.43
N ASP A 236 -8.53 -1.98 27.27
CA ASP A 236 -7.24 -2.63 27.07
C ASP A 236 -6.14 -1.60 26.74
N VAL A 237 -4.93 -2.07 26.69
CA VAL A 237 -3.72 -1.31 26.35
C VAL A 237 -3.12 -1.86 25.06
N ASN A 238 -2.17 -1.16 24.47
CA ASN A 238 -1.43 -1.70 23.34
C ASN A 238 -0.68 -2.97 23.76
N ARG A 239 -0.57 -3.91 22.84
CA ARG A 239 0.10 -5.19 23.01
C ARG A 239 1.24 -5.32 22.03
N LEU A 240 2.40 -5.76 22.50
CA LEU A 240 3.50 -6.22 21.66
C LEU A 240 3.80 -7.66 22.00
N TYR A 241 3.50 -8.54 21.07
CA TYR A 241 3.74 -9.98 21.20
C TYR A 241 5.03 -10.33 20.48
N ARG A 242 6.09 -10.59 21.26
CA ARG A 242 7.37 -11.03 20.71
C ARG A 242 7.30 -12.48 20.28
N ASN A 243 7.70 -12.73 19.04
CA ASN A 243 7.85 -14.04 18.44
C ASN A 243 9.33 -14.47 18.50
N ASP A 244 9.66 -15.52 19.20
CA ASP A 244 11.02 -16.13 19.25
C ASP A 244 11.08 -17.37 18.31
N GLY A 245 10.36 -17.38 17.16
CA GLY A 245 10.28 -18.51 16.23
C GLY A 245 9.54 -19.72 16.76
N LYS A 246 8.69 -19.54 17.79
CA LYS A 246 7.90 -20.61 18.41
C LYS A 246 6.71 -20.05 19.19
N LEU A 247 5.66 -20.86 19.28
CA LEU A 247 4.51 -20.58 20.12
C LEU A 247 4.73 -21.01 21.58
N PRO A 248 4.13 -20.34 22.58
CA PRO A 248 3.39 -19.08 22.46
C PRO A 248 4.30 -17.88 22.31
N PHE A 249 3.77 -16.78 21.77
CA PHE A 249 4.42 -15.47 21.79
C PHE A 249 4.49 -14.91 23.22
N VAL A 250 5.35 -13.94 23.44
CA VAL A 250 5.53 -13.31 24.74
C VAL A 250 5.08 -11.86 24.69
N GLU A 251 4.04 -11.51 25.44
CA GLU A 251 3.57 -10.13 25.54
C GLU A 251 4.58 -9.29 26.37
N ILE A 252 5.07 -8.18 25.81
CA ILE A 252 6.16 -7.37 26.37
C ILE A 252 5.91 -5.84 26.31
N ALA A 253 4.74 -5.36 25.90
CA ALA A 253 4.50 -3.91 25.68
C ALA A 253 4.80 -3.06 26.92
N GLU A 254 4.39 -3.50 28.13
CA GLU A 254 4.70 -2.82 29.40
C GLU A 254 6.23 -2.82 29.66
N GLN A 255 6.89 -3.93 29.37
CA GLN A 255 8.33 -4.09 29.61
C GLN A 255 9.14 -3.12 28.75
N VAL A 256 8.72 -2.90 27.49
CA VAL A 256 9.43 -2.03 26.54
C VAL A 256 8.91 -0.59 26.54
N GLY A 257 7.79 -0.30 27.23
CA GLY A 257 7.27 1.04 27.44
C GLY A 257 6.35 1.58 26.32
N ILE A 258 5.65 0.69 25.57
CA ILE A 258 4.70 1.08 24.52
C ILE A 258 3.24 0.65 24.79
N ASP A 259 2.98 0.13 25.99
CA ASP A 259 1.65 -0.35 26.42
C ASP A 259 0.61 0.75 26.58
N GLN A 260 1.01 2.02 26.61
CA GLN A 260 0.13 3.18 26.73
C GLN A 260 -0.68 3.21 28.02
N VAL A 261 0.00 3.08 29.16
CA VAL A 261 -0.64 3.08 30.49
C VAL A 261 -1.59 4.27 30.70
N GLY A 262 -2.86 3.98 31.02
CA GLY A 262 -3.81 4.91 31.60
C GLY A 262 -4.98 5.35 30.74
N SER A 263 -5.03 5.05 29.46
CA SER A 263 -6.22 5.20 28.64
C SER A 263 -6.03 4.44 27.33
N GLY A 264 -6.59 3.29 27.15
CA GLY A 264 -6.83 2.71 25.83
C GLY A 264 -7.28 3.83 24.87
N ASN A 265 -7.58 3.61 23.67
CA ASN A 265 -8.02 4.54 22.63
C ASN A 265 -6.96 4.69 21.52
N GLY A 266 -6.07 3.69 21.36
CA GLY A 266 -5.22 3.55 20.19
C GLY A 266 -6.06 3.27 18.94
N MET A 267 -5.68 3.85 17.79
CA MET A 267 -6.41 3.71 16.53
C MET A 267 -5.52 3.16 15.42
N GLY A 268 -4.74 3.99 14.76
CA GLY A 268 -3.83 3.63 13.68
C GLY A 268 -2.38 3.63 14.12
N VAL A 269 -1.54 2.92 13.38
CA VAL A 269 -0.12 2.70 13.67
C VAL A 269 0.69 2.96 12.41
N ALA A 270 1.87 3.59 12.58
CA ALA A 270 2.90 3.65 11.56
C ALA A 270 4.28 3.38 12.21
N TRP A 271 5.01 2.40 11.68
CA TRP A 271 6.39 2.09 12.05
C TRP A 271 7.35 2.75 11.07
N PHE A 272 8.34 3.48 11.56
CA PHE A 272 9.36 4.16 10.75
C PHE A 272 10.52 4.65 11.60
N ASP A 273 11.67 4.93 11.01
CA ASP A 273 12.82 5.52 11.70
C ASP A 273 12.70 7.06 11.71
N SER A 274 12.09 7.61 12.75
CA SER A 274 11.70 9.02 12.84
C SER A 274 12.87 10.01 12.90
N ASN A 275 14.08 9.56 13.19
CA ASN A 275 15.25 10.41 13.42
C ASN A 275 16.52 9.91 12.72
N LEU A 276 16.40 8.88 11.87
CA LEU A 276 17.49 8.26 11.11
C LEU A 276 18.63 7.76 12.01
N ASP A 277 18.29 7.21 13.19
CA ASP A 277 19.26 6.57 14.09
C ASP A 277 19.43 5.08 13.81
N GLY A 278 18.63 4.55 12.89
CA GLY A 278 18.66 3.18 12.43
C GLY A 278 17.76 2.25 13.24
N HIS A 279 16.93 2.75 14.15
CA HIS A 279 15.95 1.97 14.92
C HIS A 279 14.52 2.39 14.54
N ASP A 280 13.63 1.40 14.46
CA ASP A 280 12.24 1.66 14.13
C ASP A 280 11.52 2.26 15.35
N ASP A 281 10.85 3.39 15.13
CA ASP A 281 9.97 4.07 16.06
C ASP A 281 8.52 3.77 15.69
N VAL A 282 7.57 4.01 16.60
CA VAL A 282 6.17 3.80 16.30
C VAL A 282 5.30 5.02 16.64
N TYR A 283 4.55 5.49 15.66
CA TYR A 283 3.51 6.50 15.87
C TYR A 283 2.15 5.84 16.04
N VAL A 284 1.46 6.18 17.12
CA VAL A 284 0.12 5.67 17.44
C VAL A 284 -0.86 6.82 17.49
N THR A 285 -1.84 6.81 16.57
CA THR A 285 -2.97 7.74 16.63
C THR A 285 -3.98 7.30 17.68
N ARG A 286 -4.80 8.24 18.19
CA ARG A 286 -5.72 7.91 19.28
C ARG A 286 -6.83 8.95 19.48
N ILE A 287 -7.83 8.59 20.28
CA ILE A 287 -8.73 9.55 20.91
C ILE A 287 -7.97 10.23 22.05
N GLY A 288 -7.57 11.47 21.84
CA GLY A 288 -6.72 12.23 22.76
C GLY A 288 -5.43 12.67 22.09
N THR A 289 -4.32 12.62 22.80
CA THR A 289 -3.02 13.03 22.25
C THR A 289 -2.29 11.82 21.68
N ALA A 290 -1.95 11.85 20.39
CA ALA A 290 -1.17 10.83 19.73
C ALA A 290 0.22 10.70 20.36
N SER A 291 0.79 9.50 20.31
CA SER A 291 2.10 9.16 20.84
C SER A 291 3.10 8.87 19.72
N LEU A 292 4.34 9.29 19.86
CA LEU A 292 5.49 8.83 19.10
C LEU A 292 6.46 8.14 20.05
N TYR A 293 6.45 6.84 20.04
CA TYR A 293 7.37 6.03 20.83
C TYR A 293 8.67 5.88 20.07
N ARG A 294 9.70 6.57 20.53
CA ARG A 294 11.03 6.53 19.93
C ARG A 294 11.88 5.47 20.62
N SER A 295 12.49 4.62 19.81
CA SER A 295 13.42 3.58 20.27
C SER A 295 14.65 4.21 20.94
N ARG A 296 15.12 3.59 22.01
CA ARG A 296 16.41 3.92 22.66
C ARG A 296 17.59 3.11 22.12
N GLY A 297 17.32 2.19 21.20
CA GLY A 297 18.31 1.25 20.69
C GLY A 297 18.69 0.13 21.64
N ASP A 298 18.02 0.00 22.80
CA ASP A 298 18.19 -1.06 23.79
C ASP A 298 16.95 -1.96 23.92
N GLY A 299 16.00 -1.85 22.97
CA GLY A 299 14.73 -2.56 22.96
C GLY A 299 13.64 -1.88 23.82
N THR A 300 13.87 -0.65 24.32
CA THR A 300 12.87 0.13 25.06
C THR A 300 12.57 1.45 24.35
N TYR A 301 11.42 2.06 24.69
CA TYR A 301 10.90 3.25 24.01
C TYR A 301 10.56 4.38 24.97
N ASP A 302 10.62 5.62 24.47
CA ASP A 302 10.12 6.83 25.13
C ASP A 302 9.04 7.50 24.28
N ASP A 303 7.92 7.92 24.88
CA ASP A 303 6.98 8.81 24.19
C ASP A 303 7.56 10.22 24.10
N VAL A 304 7.96 10.60 22.89
CA VAL A 304 8.58 11.90 22.59
C VAL A 304 7.65 12.85 21.81
N ALA A 305 6.41 12.45 21.47
CA ALA A 305 5.52 13.21 20.60
C ALA A 305 5.41 14.69 20.98
N GLY A 306 5.23 14.98 22.27
CA GLY A 306 5.14 16.35 22.78
C GLY A 306 6.43 17.15 22.65
N ALA A 307 7.57 16.50 22.80
CA ALA A 307 8.88 17.15 22.76
C ALA A 307 9.32 17.49 21.32
N VAL A 308 8.90 16.69 20.34
CA VAL A 308 9.32 16.83 18.93
C VAL A 308 8.25 17.45 18.03
N GLY A 309 7.10 17.88 18.57
CA GLY A 309 6.06 18.57 17.81
C GLY A 309 5.06 17.64 17.08
N ALA A 310 5.12 16.34 17.31
CA ALA A 310 4.25 15.34 16.68
C ALA A 310 2.95 15.05 17.47
N ALA A 311 2.74 15.68 18.63
CA ALA A 311 1.59 15.45 19.50
C ALA A 311 0.31 16.05 18.93
N LYS A 312 -0.44 15.28 18.12
CA LYS A 312 -1.78 15.65 17.65
C LYS A 312 -2.81 15.32 18.74
N ASN A 313 -3.59 16.30 19.13
CA ASN A 313 -4.72 16.10 20.03
C ASN A 313 -6.04 16.06 19.25
N GLY A 314 -6.92 15.15 19.59
CA GLY A 314 -8.25 15.01 18.98
C GLY A 314 -8.61 13.56 18.68
N LEU A 315 -9.52 13.35 17.73
CA LEU A 315 -9.95 12.03 17.27
C LEU A 315 -9.24 11.72 15.94
N THR A 316 -8.12 11.02 16.02
CA THR A 316 -7.28 10.71 14.86
C THR A 316 -7.31 9.21 14.60
N TRP A 317 -7.53 8.82 13.37
CA TRP A 317 -7.66 7.42 12.92
C TRP A 317 -6.44 6.97 12.14
N GLY A 318 -6.53 6.97 10.83
CA GLY A 318 -5.44 6.52 9.98
C GLY A 318 -4.21 7.42 10.04
N VAL A 319 -3.06 6.81 9.87
CA VAL A 319 -1.75 7.46 9.73
C VAL A 319 -0.90 6.70 8.75
N VAL A 320 -0.15 7.41 7.94
CA VAL A 320 0.91 6.85 7.10
C VAL A 320 2.20 7.63 7.30
N ALA A 321 3.32 6.93 7.25
CA ALA A 321 4.66 7.51 7.20
C ALA A 321 5.21 7.40 5.78
N ALA A 322 5.66 8.51 5.22
CA ALA A 322 6.27 8.56 3.88
C ALA A 322 7.11 9.83 3.73
N ASP A 323 8.15 9.76 2.92
CA ASP A 323 8.98 10.92 2.58
C ASP A 323 8.35 11.67 1.39
N PHE A 324 7.55 12.71 1.68
CA PHE A 324 6.78 13.43 0.67
C PHE A 324 7.58 14.49 -0.11
N ASP A 325 8.79 14.83 0.31
CA ASP A 325 9.65 15.77 -0.40
C ASP A 325 11.02 15.19 -0.79
N ASN A 326 11.19 13.89 -0.59
CA ASN A 326 12.40 13.12 -0.94
C ASN A 326 13.67 13.65 -0.26
N ASP A 327 13.56 14.22 0.96
CA ASP A 327 14.73 14.75 1.68
C ASP A 327 15.45 13.68 2.53
N GLY A 328 14.83 12.51 2.68
CA GLY A 328 15.32 11.34 3.40
C GLY A 328 14.72 11.17 4.80
N ASP A 329 13.96 12.13 5.30
CA ASP A 329 13.23 12.04 6.57
C ASP A 329 11.76 11.67 6.29
N GLU A 330 11.19 10.64 6.93
CA GLU A 330 9.79 10.28 6.71
C GLU A 330 8.85 11.22 7.46
N ASP A 331 7.86 11.74 6.74
CA ASP A 331 6.80 12.62 7.22
C ASP A 331 5.58 11.79 7.70
N LEU A 332 4.62 12.44 8.37
CA LEU A 332 3.39 11.78 8.80
C LEU A 332 2.15 12.46 8.21
N PHE A 333 1.31 11.69 7.52
CA PHE A 333 -0.01 12.14 7.10
C PHE A 333 -1.10 11.49 7.95
N LEU A 334 -1.98 12.29 8.56
CA LEU A 334 -3.00 11.84 9.50
C LEU A 334 -4.40 12.23 9.05
N VAL A 335 -5.34 11.31 9.19
CA VAL A 335 -6.76 11.55 8.93
C VAL A 335 -7.59 11.53 10.21
N ASN A 336 -8.70 12.26 10.18
CA ASN A 336 -9.55 12.49 11.36
C ASN A 336 -11.03 12.30 11.03
N THR A 337 -11.81 12.03 12.08
CA THR A 337 -13.28 12.10 12.02
C THR A 337 -13.82 13.31 12.82
N PHE A 338 -15.13 13.37 12.99
CA PHE A 338 -15.79 14.39 13.79
C PHE A 338 -15.20 14.47 15.21
N SER A 339 -14.77 15.65 15.61
CA SER A 339 -14.46 15.98 17.00
C SER A 339 -15.59 16.83 17.56
N PHE A 340 -16.49 16.22 18.32
CA PHE A 340 -17.48 16.83 19.22
C PHE A 340 -18.32 18.03 18.72
N ASP A 341 -18.37 18.37 17.45
CA ASP A 341 -19.24 19.34 16.76
C ASP A 341 -18.60 19.92 15.47
N GLU A 342 -17.32 19.65 15.19
CA GLU A 342 -16.65 20.12 13.95
C GLU A 342 -15.82 19.00 13.29
N ILE A 343 -15.88 18.92 11.96
CA ILE A 343 -14.96 18.07 11.18
C ILE A 343 -13.57 18.65 11.31
N SER A 344 -12.64 17.86 11.84
CA SER A 344 -11.22 18.22 11.91
C SER A 344 -10.59 18.20 10.51
N GLU A 345 -9.61 19.08 10.28
CA GLU A 345 -8.77 19.01 9.07
C GLU A 345 -7.79 17.84 9.20
N THR A 346 -7.41 17.24 8.06
CA THR A 346 -6.27 16.31 7.97
C THR A 346 -4.97 17.01 8.38
N PHE A 347 -3.98 16.24 8.83
CA PHE A 347 -2.69 16.77 9.27
C PHE A 347 -1.58 16.21 8.39
N LEU A 348 -0.59 17.04 8.11
CA LEU A 348 0.66 16.65 7.49
C LEU A 348 1.79 17.23 8.35
N TYR A 349 2.50 16.37 9.01
CA TYR A 349 3.70 16.72 9.77
C TYR A 349 4.93 16.48 8.91
N ARG A 350 5.57 17.55 8.44
CA ARG A 350 6.89 17.44 7.84
C ARG A 350 7.92 17.18 8.94
N ASN A 351 8.76 16.21 8.70
CA ASN A 351 9.87 15.83 9.56
C ASN A 351 11.16 16.53 9.11
N ASP A 352 11.85 17.18 10.01
CA ASP A 352 13.16 17.79 9.76
C ASP A 352 14.16 17.19 10.77
N GLY A 353 14.66 15.99 10.54
CA GLY A 353 15.63 15.29 11.40
C GLY A 353 15.08 14.91 12.78
N GLY A 354 13.88 14.39 12.85
CA GLY A 354 13.19 13.96 14.06
C GLY A 354 12.40 15.04 14.78
N VAL A 355 12.20 16.21 14.15
CA VAL A 355 11.37 17.32 14.63
C VAL A 355 10.24 17.59 13.64
N PHE A 356 9.00 17.54 14.11
CA PHE A 356 7.81 17.57 13.28
C PHE A 356 7.14 18.95 13.27
N THR A 357 6.76 19.41 12.08
CA THR A 357 6.05 20.66 11.87
C THR A 357 4.79 20.43 11.03
N ASN A 358 3.62 20.83 11.52
CA ASN A 358 2.39 20.72 10.74
C ASN A 358 2.40 21.70 9.57
N VAL A 359 2.45 21.18 8.36
CA VAL A 359 2.47 21.94 7.09
C VAL A 359 1.20 21.73 6.26
N ALA A 360 0.19 21.00 6.73
CA ALA A 360 -0.99 20.60 5.97
C ALA A 360 -1.65 21.77 5.22
N ARG A 361 -1.83 22.93 5.85
CA ARG A 361 -2.44 24.09 5.20
C ARG A 361 -1.57 24.72 4.12
N SER A 362 -0.26 24.81 4.34
CA SER A 362 0.69 25.34 3.34
C SER A 362 0.89 24.36 2.20
N ALA A 363 0.72 23.07 2.45
CA ALA A 363 0.83 21.98 1.48
C ALA A 363 -0.48 21.72 0.70
N SER A 364 -1.56 22.49 0.95
CA SER A 364 -2.90 22.23 0.40
C SER A 364 -3.48 20.85 0.75
N ALA A 365 -3.00 20.27 1.86
CA ALA A 365 -3.39 18.96 2.36
C ALA A 365 -4.36 19.01 3.56
N ALA A 366 -4.75 20.20 4.03
CA ALA A 366 -5.67 20.38 5.15
C ALA A 366 -7.14 20.24 4.68
N LEU A 367 -7.62 19.01 4.57
CA LEU A 367 -8.96 18.70 4.11
C LEU A 367 -9.91 18.48 5.28
N LYS A 368 -11.12 19.02 5.18
CA LYS A 368 -12.20 18.73 6.14
C LYS A 368 -12.98 17.51 5.66
N LEU A 369 -12.57 16.36 6.13
CA LEU A 369 -13.16 15.06 5.78
C LEU A 369 -13.49 14.29 7.05
N ASP A 370 -14.58 13.52 7.00
CA ASP A 370 -14.85 12.46 7.97
C ASP A 370 -14.22 11.18 7.43
N SER A 371 -12.98 10.88 7.86
CA SER A 371 -12.13 9.88 7.26
C SER A 371 -11.54 8.91 8.29
N PHE A 372 -11.48 7.63 7.93
CA PHE A 372 -10.84 6.58 8.71
C PHE A 372 -9.54 6.10 8.07
N GLY A 373 -9.57 5.74 6.79
CA GLY A 373 -8.47 5.12 6.08
C GLY A 373 -7.66 6.12 5.26
N VAL A 374 -6.36 5.88 5.19
CA VAL A 374 -5.41 6.61 4.35
C VAL A 374 -4.33 5.63 3.87
N ALA A 375 -3.95 5.72 2.60
CA ALA A 375 -2.87 4.92 2.03
C ALA A 375 -2.04 5.76 1.05
N THR A 376 -0.83 5.29 0.78
CA THR A 376 0.15 5.94 -0.10
C THR A 376 0.49 5.07 -1.30
N GLY A 377 0.87 5.73 -2.40
CA GLY A 377 1.40 5.13 -3.62
C GLY A 377 1.95 6.22 -4.54
N ASP A 378 2.70 5.86 -5.55
CA ASP A 378 3.14 6.75 -6.63
C ASP A 378 2.25 6.47 -7.86
N PHE A 379 1.06 7.10 -7.88
CA PHE A 379 0.01 6.77 -8.85
C PHE A 379 0.26 7.31 -10.25
N ASN A 380 1.15 8.30 -10.40
CA ASN A 380 1.51 8.87 -11.68
C ASN A 380 2.95 8.54 -12.11
N ALA A 381 3.65 7.73 -11.30
CA ALA A 381 5.02 7.26 -11.52
C ALA A 381 6.06 8.40 -11.69
N ASP A 382 5.88 9.53 -10.99
CA ASP A 382 6.81 10.65 -11.03
C ASP A 382 7.89 10.61 -9.92
N GLY A 383 7.79 9.61 -9.01
CA GLY A 383 8.72 9.42 -7.90
C GLY A 383 8.41 10.27 -6.68
N LEU A 384 7.24 10.84 -6.61
CA LEU A 384 6.69 11.51 -5.43
C LEU A 384 5.54 10.68 -4.88
N ILE A 385 5.49 10.55 -3.57
CA ILE A 385 4.43 9.75 -2.93
C ILE A 385 3.14 10.56 -2.87
N ASP A 386 2.08 10.01 -3.46
CA ASP A 386 0.71 10.50 -3.43
C ASP A 386 -0.07 9.91 -2.26
N VAL A 387 -1.25 10.48 -1.97
CA VAL A 387 -2.09 10.05 -0.85
C VAL A 387 -3.52 9.81 -1.31
N VAL A 388 -4.06 8.63 -1.02
CA VAL A 388 -5.48 8.32 -1.17
C VAL A 388 -6.15 8.27 0.19
N ILE A 389 -7.32 8.92 0.33
CA ILE A 389 -8.01 9.12 1.60
C ILE A 389 -9.46 8.69 1.45
N THR A 390 -9.96 7.90 2.40
CA THR A 390 -11.38 7.54 2.45
C THR A 390 -12.23 8.68 2.99
N SER A 391 -13.52 8.66 2.64
CA SER A 391 -14.53 9.56 3.21
C SER A 391 -15.79 8.77 3.54
N THR A 392 -16.32 8.95 4.76
CA THR A 392 -17.57 8.29 5.17
C THR A 392 -18.83 9.03 4.74
N ALA A 393 -18.69 10.25 4.24
CA ALA A 393 -19.80 11.14 3.92
C ALA A 393 -19.57 11.92 2.61
N GLY A 394 -19.17 11.24 1.55
CA GLY A 394 -18.92 11.86 0.25
C GLY A 394 -17.87 11.11 -0.54
N ASP A 395 -17.27 11.79 -1.53
CA ASP A 395 -16.25 11.18 -2.36
C ASP A 395 -14.95 10.97 -1.57
N ASN A 396 -14.29 9.85 -1.80
CA ASN A 396 -12.91 9.63 -1.40
C ASN A 396 -12.00 10.68 -2.07
N ARG A 397 -10.77 10.83 -1.64
CA ARG A 397 -9.85 11.84 -2.19
C ARG A 397 -8.56 11.19 -2.66
N LEU A 398 -8.07 11.69 -3.77
CA LEU A 398 -6.70 11.48 -4.25
C LEU A 398 -5.97 12.81 -4.21
N LEU A 399 -4.94 12.89 -3.42
CA LEU A 399 -4.01 14.02 -3.38
C LEU A 399 -2.76 13.63 -4.16
N ILE A 400 -2.57 14.25 -5.32
CA ILE A 400 -1.35 14.12 -6.11
C ILE A 400 -0.28 15.03 -5.54
N ASN A 401 0.88 14.49 -5.27
CA ASN A 401 2.02 15.24 -4.81
C ASN A 401 2.62 16.05 -5.97
N ALA A 402 2.61 17.34 -5.85
CA ALA A 402 3.10 18.29 -6.85
C ALA A 402 4.24 19.14 -6.28
N SER A 403 5.04 18.58 -5.37
CA SER A 403 6.17 19.23 -4.73
C SER A 403 7.25 19.54 -5.77
N GLU A 404 7.82 20.74 -5.69
CA GLU A 404 8.89 21.18 -6.58
C GLU A 404 10.24 21.16 -5.85
N GLN A 405 11.35 20.97 -6.59
CA GLN A 405 12.72 20.97 -6.07
C GLN A 405 12.94 19.90 -4.97
N THR A 406 12.32 18.77 -5.14
CA THR A 406 12.46 17.60 -4.24
C THR A 406 13.83 16.95 -4.39
N GLY A 407 14.16 16.06 -3.42
CA GLY A 407 15.36 15.23 -3.48
C GLY A 407 15.29 14.15 -4.56
N ASN A 408 16.41 13.45 -4.73
CA ASN A 408 16.43 12.20 -5.50
C ASN A 408 15.77 11.08 -4.69
N TRP A 409 15.38 9.99 -5.36
CA TRP A 409 14.64 8.90 -4.77
C TRP A 409 15.00 7.53 -5.34
N ILE A 410 14.51 6.47 -4.73
CA ILE A 410 14.49 5.10 -5.25
C ILE A 410 13.19 4.42 -4.80
N GLY A 411 12.50 3.76 -5.72
CA GLY A 411 11.40 2.83 -5.44
C GLY A 411 11.90 1.39 -5.53
N VAL A 412 11.40 0.51 -4.66
CA VAL A 412 11.82 -0.90 -4.61
C VAL A 412 10.62 -1.79 -4.45
N GLU A 413 10.50 -2.81 -5.28
CA GLU A 413 9.47 -3.82 -5.25
C GLU A 413 10.10 -5.20 -5.17
N PHE A 414 9.55 -6.08 -4.34
CA PHE A 414 10.06 -7.44 -4.20
C PHE A 414 9.37 -8.42 -5.16
N ARG A 415 10.16 -9.36 -5.69
CA ARG A 415 9.70 -10.54 -6.42
C ARG A 415 10.47 -11.75 -5.90
N ASN A 416 9.97 -12.35 -4.83
CA ASN A 416 10.54 -13.58 -4.29
C ASN A 416 10.15 -14.79 -5.17
N GLY A 417 10.75 -15.94 -4.95
CA GLY A 417 10.62 -17.14 -5.79
C GLY A 417 9.23 -17.76 -5.80
N SER A 418 9.05 -18.89 -5.08
CA SER A 418 7.81 -19.67 -5.07
C SER A 418 7.00 -19.59 -3.77
N SER A 419 7.52 -18.92 -2.76
CA SER A 419 6.89 -18.76 -1.45
C SER A 419 6.97 -17.30 -1.03
N ASN A 420 5.94 -16.80 -0.34
CA ASN A 420 5.84 -15.39 0.06
C ASN A 420 6.34 -14.47 -1.07
N ARG A 421 5.69 -14.55 -2.24
CA ARG A 421 6.23 -14.02 -3.50
C ARG A 421 6.49 -12.52 -3.52
N PHE A 422 5.79 -11.77 -2.70
CA PHE A 422 5.98 -10.33 -2.53
C PHE A 422 6.91 -10.00 -1.35
N ALA A 423 7.51 -11.03 -0.73
CA ALA A 423 8.45 -10.91 0.39
C ALA A 423 7.92 -10.03 1.53
N LEU A 424 6.65 -10.18 1.91
CA LEU A 424 6.09 -9.52 3.09
C LEU A 424 6.91 -9.90 4.33
N GLY A 425 7.27 -8.92 5.13
CA GLY A 425 8.23 -9.07 6.23
C GLY A 425 9.70 -8.90 5.82
N GLY A 426 9.98 -8.82 4.51
CA GLY A 426 11.30 -8.44 4.02
C GLY A 426 11.61 -6.97 4.25
N ALA A 427 12.89 -6.61 4.19
CA ALA A 427 13.33 -5.24 4.37
C ALA A 427 14.39 -4.81 3.35
N VAL A 428 14.45 -3.53 3.10
CA VAL A 428 15.51 -2.90 2.30
C VAL A 428 16.25 -1.91 3.17
N ARG A 429 17.57 -1.96 3.12
CA ARG A 429 18.45 -0.97 3.73
C ARG A 429 19.26 -0.30 2.64
N ILE A 430 19.28 1.02 2.63
CA ILE A 430 20.11 1.78 1.69
C ILE A 430 21.14 2.63 2.43
N VAL A 431 22.26 2.90 1.75
CA VAL A 431 23.23 3.94 2.15
C VAL A 431 23.37 4.89 0.98
N ALA A 432 23.05 6.16 1.18
CA ALA A 432 23.15 7.20 0.17
C ALA A 432 23.65 8.50 0.81
N GLY A 433 24.69 9.10 0.23
CA GLY A 433 25.27 10.34 0.75
C GLY A 433 25.74 10.26 2.21
N GLY A 434 26.07 9.09 2.71
CA GLY A 434 26.46 8.83 4.09
C GLY A 434 25.31 8.69 5.09
N VAL A 435 24.05 8.74 4.63
CA VAL A 435 22.84 8.46 5.41
C VAL A 435 22.43 7.01 5.20
N THR A 436 22.07 6.31 6.26
CA THR A 436 21.50 4.97 6.20
C THR A 436 20.01 5.06 6.49
N GLN A 437 19.21 4.39 5.67
CA GLN A 437 17.78 4.21 5.87
C GLN A 437 17.42 2.73 5.79
N ARG A 438 16.42 2.28 6.54
CA ARG A 438 15.88 0.92 6.48
C ARG A 438 14.36 1.01 6.48
N LYS A 439 13.71 0.24 5.61
CA LYS A 439 12.26 0.09 5.59
C LYS A 439 11.89 -1.38 5.39
N SER A 440 10.85 -1.81 6.06
CA SER A 440 10.28 -3.14 5.93
C SER A 440 8.98 -3.09 5.13
N LEU A 441 8.61 -4.20 4.50
CA LEU A 441 7.36 -4.33 3.75
C LEU A 441 6.32 -5.03 4.61
N PHE A 442 5.19 -4.36 4.81
CA PHE A 442 4.07 -4.85 5.60
C PHE A 442 2.80 -5.00 4.76
N ALA A 443 1.84 -5.81 5.23
CA ALA A 443 0.49 -5.89 4.69
C ALA A 443 -0.52 -5.60 5.80
N GLY A 444 -1.31 -4.52 5.64
CA GLY A 444 -2.28 -4.06 6.65
C GLY A 444 -1.72 -2.97 7.56
N GLU A 445 -1.13 -1.92 7.00
CA GLU A 445 -0.66 -0.73 7.74
C GLU A 445 -1.71 0.37 7.81
N GLY A 446 -1.49 1.36 8.70
CA GLY A 446 -2.44 2.43 8.94
C GLY A 446 -3.70 1.92 9.63
N TYR A 447 -4.80 2.63 9.58
CA TYR A 447 -6.08 2.17 10.10
C TYR A 447 -7.00 1.75 8.97
N CYS A 448 -7.45 0.49 8.96
CA CYS A 448 -8.26 -0.07 7.86
C CYS A 448 -7.63 0.15 6.48
N SER A 449 -6.32 0.11 6.36
CA SER A 449 -5.62 0.52 5.14
C SER A 449 -4.42 -0.36 4.83
N GLN A 450 -3.98 -0.29 3.59
CA GLN A 450 -2.71 -0.85 3.13
C GLN A 450 -2.08 0.10 2.10
N ASN A 451 -0.80 0.42 2.31
CA ASN A 451 0.01 1.18 1.37
C ASN A 451 0.43 0.34 0.17
N SER A 452 0.97 1.00 -0.86
CA SER A 452 1.63 0.31 -1.97
C SER A 452 2.71 -0.66 -1.49
N ASN A 453 2.81 -1.82 -2.15
CA ASN A 453 3.89 -2.78 -1.92
C ASN A 453 5.26 -2.29 -2.42
N ARG A 454 5.33 -1.08 -2.97
CA ARG A 454 6.58 -0.45 -3.40
C ARG A 454 7.16 0.38 -2.26
N ILE A 455 8.28 -0.07 -1.70
CA ILE A 455 9.04 0.68 -0.70
C ILE A 455 9.70 1.87 -1.39
N HIS A 456 9.49 3.08 -0.87
CA HIS A 456 10.06 4.31 -1.39
C HIS A 456 11.08 4.90 -0.40
N PHE A 457 12.20 5.39 -0.94
CA PHE A 457 13.20 6.15 -0.19
C PHE A 457 13.51 7.45 -0.89
N GLY A 458 13.33 8.58 -0.22
CA GLY A 458 14.00 9.80 -0.59
C GLY A 458 15.47 9.75 -0.17
N ILE A 459 16.35 10.32 -0.96
CA ILE A 459 17.80 10.35 -0.69
C ILE A 459 18.39 11.75 -0.74
N GLY A 460 17.53 12.77 -0.69
CA GLY A 460 17.94 14.15 -0.71
C GLY A 460 18.77 14.50 -1.95
N THR A 461 19.92 15.11 -1.73
CA THR A 461 20.84 15.52 -2.81
C THR A 461 21.85 14.44 -3.22
N ALA A 462 21.77 13.24 -2.64
CA ALA A 462 22.67 12.15 -3.00
C ALA A 462 22.45 11.75 -4.47
N SER A 463 23.51 11.68 -5.25
CA SER A 463 23.45 11.37 -6.69
C SER A 463 23.59 9.87 -6.99
N GLN A 464 23.66 9.05 -5.96
CA GLN A 464 23.85 7.60 -6.04
C GLN A 464 23.45 6.95 -4.73
N ILE A 465 22.94 5.72 -4.80
CA ILE A 465 22.83 4.80 -3.67
C ILE A 465 24.13 4.01 -3.63
N ASP A 466 24.96 4.24 -2.60
CA ASP A 466 26.26 3.60 -2.45
C ASP A 466 26.10 2.10 -2.21
N THR A 467 25.08 1.72 -1.43
CA THR A 467 24.73 0.33 -1.11
C THR A 467 23.23 0.19 -1.01
N LEU A 468 22.66 -0.80 -1.69
CA LEU A 468 21.32 -1.31 -1.48
C LEU A 468 21.44 -2.74 -0.97
N GLU A 469 20.95 -2.98 0.23
CA GLU A 469 20.94 -4.26 0.93
C GLU A 469 19.50 -4.75 1.04
N VAL A 470 19.28 -5.99 0.61
CA VAL A 470 17.97 -6.66 0.61
C VAL A 470 18.00 -7.72 1.69
N LEU A 471 17.07 -7.64 2.63
CA LEU A 471 16.86 -8.65 3.67
C LEU A 471 15.59 -9.42 3.30
N TRP A 472 15.77 -10.65 2.84
CA TRP A 472 14.66 -11.51 2.48
C TRP A 472 13.98 -12.07 3.73
N PRO A 473 12.64 -12.35 3.71
CA PRO A 473 11.92 -12.89 4.88
C PRO A 473 12.53 -14.17 5.45
N GLU A 474 13.14 -14.99 4.60
CA GLU A 474 13.78 -16.24 5.03
C GLU A 474 15.15 -16.03 5.71
N GLY A 475 15.59 -14.77 5.87
CA GLY A 475 16.82 -14.38 6.54
C GLY A 475 18.05 -14.28 5.64
N GLU A 476 17.92 -14.50 4.34
CA GLU A 476 19.01 -14.27 3.38
C GLU A 476 19.22 -12.78 3.15
N THR A 477 20.45 -12.36 2.94
CA THR A 477 20.81 -10.96 2.65
C THR A 477 21.58 -10.87 1.34
N GLU A 478 21.19 -9.93 0.50
CA GLU A 478 21.88 -9.61 -0.75
C GLU A 478 22.29 -8.13 -0.78
N VAL A 479 23.43 -7.82 -1.39
CA VAL A 479 24.00 -6.46 -1.41
C VAL A 479 24.34 -6.04 -2.84
N TYR A 480 23.82 -4.88 -3.24
CA TYR A 480 24.03 -4.30 -4.56
C TYR A 480 24.68 -2.92 -4.43
N PRO A 481 25.93 -2.74 -4.90
CA PRO A 481 26.61 -1.46 -4.83
C PRO A 481 26.28 -0.54 -6.02
N ASN A 482 26.36 0.76 -5.83
CA ASN A 482 26.30 1.79 -6.87
C ASN A 482 25.00 1.77 -7.69
N VAL A 483 23.86 1.73 -7.01
CA VAL A 483 22.54 1.76 -7.64
C VAL A 483 22.18 3.20 -8.05
N ALA A 484 21.62 3.38 -9.25
CA ALA A 484 21.26 4.72 -9.76
C ALA A 484 19.98 5.23 -9.08
N PRO A 485 19.88 6.53 -8.78
CA PRO A 485 18.67 7.14 -8.22
C PRO A 485 17.60 7.41 -9.30
N ASN A 486 16.44 7.87 -8.84
CA ASN A 486 15.29 8.30 -9.64
C ASN A 486 14.75 7.17 -10.55
N LYS A 487 14.68 5.97 -9.98
CA LYS A 487 14.16 4.77 -10.61
C LYS A 487 13.43 3.88 -9.62
N ALA A 488 12.45 3.16 -10.13
CA ALA A 488 11.88 2.01 -9.44
C ALA A 488 12.62 0.74 -9.86
N TYR A 489 12.90 -0.13 -8.89
CA TYR A 489 13.60 -1.40 -9.09
C TYR A 489 12.75 -2.58 -8.65
N VAL A 490 12.86 -3.68 -9.38
CA VAL A 490 12.37 -4.99 -8.95
C VAL A 490 13.54 -5.78 -8.42
N LEU A 491 13.42 -6.21 -7.17
CA LEU A 491 14.37 -7.08 -6.50
C LEU A 491 13.89 -8.52 -6.61
N SER A 492 14.70 -9.35 -7.24
CA SER A 492 14.50 -10.81 -7.28
C SER A 492 15.75 -11.48 -6.74
N LYS A 493 15.63 -12.65 -6.08
CA LYS A 493 16.82 -13.34 -5.56
C LYS A 493 17.88 -13.50 -6.62
N GLY A 494 19.08 -12.96 -6.35
CA GLY A 494 20.22 -12.93 -7.26
C GLY A 494 20.19 -11.84 -8.34
N ALA A 495 19.20 -10.96 -8.38
CA ALA A 495 19.10 -9.92 -9.40
C ALA A 495 18.38 -8.66 -8.92
N VAL A 496 18.89 -7.50 -9.33
CA VAL A 496 18.19 -6.22 -9.29
C VAL A 496 17.97 -5.77 -10.73
N SER A 497 16.74 -5.55 -11.10
CA SER A 497 16.36 -5.00 -12.40
C SER A 497 15.61 -3.70 -12.21
N VAL A 498 15.74 -2.77 -13.15
CA VAL A 498 14.90 -1.56 -13.15
C VAL A 498 13.47 -2.02 -13.45
N ALA A 499 12.52 -1.64 -12.60
CA ALA A 499 11.11 -1.96 -12.81
C ALA A 499 10.61 -1.40 -14.15
N ARG A 500 11.26 -0.28 -14.56
CA ARG A 500 11.08 0.37 -15.86
C ARG A 500 12.40 0.98 -16.33
N GLU A 501 12.93 0.51 -17.45
CA GLU A 501 13.85 1.31 -18.25
C GLU A 501 12.98 2.27 -19.06
N ASP A 502 13.02 3.57 -18.70
CA ASP A 502 12.31 4.68 -19.33
C ASP A 502 10.91 4.32 -19.85
N PHE A 503 9.87 4.97 -19.33
CA PHE A 503 8.61 5.01 -20.02
C PHE A 503 8.78 5.73 -21.37
N GLU A 504 9.39 5.07 -22.33
CA GLU A 504 8.74 5.00 -23.63
C GLU A 504 7.43 4.26 -23.30
N PRO A 505 6.23 4.82 -23.52
CA PRO A 505 4.98 4.09 -23.30
C PRO A 505 5.21 2.73 -23.92
N GLU A 506 5.19 1.65 -23.09
CA GLU A 506 5.51 0.31 -23.59
C GLU A 506 4.82 0.24 -24.90
N SER A 507 5.60 0.05 -25.96
CA SER A 507 5.02 -0.08 -27.28
C SER A 507 4.01 -1.18 -27.08
N PHE A 508 2.73 -0.85 -26.99
CA PHE A 508 1.67 -1.72 -26.44
C PHE A 508 1.87 -3.09 -27.08
N ALA A 509 2.51 -4.01 -26.32
CA ALA A 509 2.88 -5.29 -26.88
C ALA A 509 1.57 -5.88 -27.37
N LEU A 510 1.53 -6.32 -28.65
CA LEU A 510 0.31 -6.85 -29.22
C LEU A 510 -0.35 -7.78 -28.21
N SER A 511 -1.39 -7.35 -27.55
CA SER A 511 -2.11 -8.09 -26.52
C SER A 511 -3.57 -8.26 -26.89
N MET A 512 -4.22 -9.27 -26.34
CA MET A 512 -5.65 -9.50 -26.57
C MET A 512 -6.22 -10.34 -25.43
N ARG A 513 -7.36 -9.92 -24.90
CA ARG A 513 -8.17 -10.67 -23.94
C ARG A 513 -9.65 -10.63 -24.31
N SER A 514 -10.45 -11.54 -23.76
CA SER A 514 -11.90 -11.55 -23.95
C SER A 514 -12.61 -11.80 -22.63
N TYR A 515 -13.63 -11.00 -22.32
CA TYR A 515 -14.42 -11.11 -21.09
C TYR A 515 -15.88 -10.61 -21.30
N PRO A 516 -16.85 -11.22 -20.58
CA PRO A 516 -16.70 -12.44 -19.82
C PRO A 516 -16.33 -13.64 -20.70
N ASN A 517 -15.61 -14.60 -20.15
CA ASN A 517 -15.30 -15.86 -20.79
C ASN A 517 -15.29 -16.98 -19.74
N PRO A 518 -16.27 -17.89 -19.68
CA PRO A 518 -17.37 -18.08 -20.64
C PRO A 518 -18.39 -16.94 -20.69
N PHE A 519 -19.09 -16.82 -21.84
CA PHE A 519 -20.15 -15.84 -22.01
C PHE A 519 -21.44 -16.46 -22.54
N ARG A 520 -22.57 -15.77 -22.29
CA ARG A 520 -23.89 -16.18 -22.76
C ARG A 520 -24.46 -15.27 -23.85
N LEU A 521 -24.44 -13.97 -23.62
CA LEU A 521 -25.01 -12.97 -24.53
C LEU A 521 -23.95 -12.30 -25.40
N ALA A 522 -22.88 -11.80 -24.78
CA ALA A 522 -21.79 -11.13 -25.46
C ALA A 522 -20.48 -11.26 -24.67
N THR A 523 -19.35 -11.15 -25.36
CA THR A 523 -18.02 -10.99 -24.78
C THR A 523 -17.34 -9.77 -25.41
N HIS A 524 -16.65 -8.99 -24.60
CA HIS A 524 -15.79 -7.92 -25.08
C HIS A 524 -14.42 -8.51 -25.42
N VAL A 525 -13.81 -7.99 -26.44
CA VAL A 525 -12.46 -8.36 -26.87
C VAL A 525 -11.61 -7.10 -26.83
N ASP A 526 -10.81 -6.97 -25.80
CA ASP A 526 -9.83 -5.90 -25.70
C ASP A 526 -8.54 -6.33 -26.38
N PHE A 527 -7.93 -5.41 -27.11
CA PHE A 527 -6.62 -5.60 -27.70
C PHE A 527 -5.81 -4.32 -27.70
N SER A 528 -4.49 -4.46 -27.57
CA SER A 528 -3.57 -3.32 -27.64
C SER A 528 -2.65 -3.43 -28.85
N LEU A 529 -2.24 -2.27 -29.37
CA LEU A 529 -1.30 -2.13 -30.46
C LEU A 529 -0.15 -1.21 -30.04
N ASP A 530 1.08 -1.64 -30.27
CA ASP A 530 2.32 -0.92 -29.97
C ASP A 530 2.55 0.31 -30.88
N GLN A 531 1.90 0.36 -32.01
CA GLN A 531 1.98 1.48 -32.98
C GLN A 531 0.72 1.53 -33.85
N GLU A 532 0.52 2.62 -34.57
CA GLU A 532 -0.55 2.68 -35.58
C GLU A 532 -0.37 1.52 -36.58
N SER A 533 -1.32 0.59 -36.57
CA SER A 533 -1.24 -0.67 -37.32
C SER A 533 -2.52 -0.96 -38.08
N LYS A 534 -2.36 -1.67 -39.18
CA LYS A 534 -3.51 -2.29 -39.83
C LYS A 534 -3.84 -3.59 -39.10
N ALA A 535 -4.93 -3.59 -38.34
CA ALA A 535 -5.33 -4.72 -37.51
C ALA A 535 -6.67 -5.32 -37.96
N ARG A 536 -6.87 -6.59 -37.62
CA ARG A 536 -8.06 -7.37 -37.85
C ARG A 536 -8.33 -8.30 -36.69
N VAL A 537 -9.55 -8.27 -36.16
CA VAL A 537 -10.04 -9.16 -35.10
C VAL A 537 -11.14 -10.05 -35.67
N GLU A 538 -10.97 -11.37 -35.56
CA GLU A 538 -11.84 -12.37 -36.16
C GLU A 538 -12.21 -13.45 -35.16
N VAL A 539 -13.45 -13.98 -35.25
CA VAL A 539 -13.89 -15.17 -34.53
C VAL A 539 -13.80 -16.37 -35.45
N LEU A 540 -13.15 -17.43 -35.01
CA LEU A 540 -12.94 -18.66 -35.76
C LEU A 540 -13.56 -19.85 -35.03
N ASP A 541 -13.97 -20.87 -35.77
CA ASP A 541 -14.22 -22.19 -35.18
C ASP A 541 -12.90 -22.96 -34.90
N LEU A 542 -13.01 -24.11 -34.25
CA LEU A 542 -11.85 -24.95 -33.93
C LEU A 542 -11.11 -25.52 -35.17
N LEU A 543 -11.74 -25.44 -36.34
CA LEU A 543 -11.11 -25.81 -37.62
C LEU A 543 -10.43 -24.62 -38.30
N GLY A 544 -10.42 -23.43 -37.65
CA GLY A 544 -9.81 -22.21 -38.16
C GLY A 544 -10.65 -21.47 -39.22
N ARG A 545 -11.92 -21.84 -39.42
CA ARG A 545 -12.82 -21.15 -40.37
C ARG A 545 -13.33 -19.86 -39.73
N ASN A 546 -13.24 -18.76 -40.47
CA ASN A 546 -13.75 -17.47 -40.01
C ASN A 546 -15.29 -17.49 -39.97
N LEU A 547 -15.84 -17.19 -38.77
CA LEU A 547 -17.26 -17.10 -38.50
C LEU A 547 -17.73 -15.65 -38.45
N LYS A 548 -16.90 -14.75 -37.93
CA LYS A 548 -17.23 -13.33 -37.75
C LYS A 548 -16.00 -12.45 -37.85
N SER A 549 -16.09 -11.35 -38.56
CA SER A 549 -15.10 -10.26 -38.48
C SER A 549 -15.61 -9.20 -37.51
N LEU A 550 -14.93 -9.06 -36.37
CA LEU A 550 -15.30 -8.09 -35.33
C LEU A 550 -14.78 -6.70 -35.66
N ALA A 551 -13.56 -6.61 -36.20
CA ALA A 551 -12.97 -5.36 -36.62
C ALA A 551 -11.95 -5.58 -37.73
N SER A 552 -11.81 -4.58 -38.62
CA SER A 552 -10.78 -4.56 -39.64
C SER A 552 -10.53 -3.12 -40.10
N GLY A 553 -9.30 -2.64 -39.98
CA GLY A 553 -8.96 -1.26 -40.36
C GLY A 553 -7.58 -0.83 -39.88
N ARG A 554 -7.32 0.48 -39.92
CA ARG A 554 -6.20 1.11 -39.23
C ARG A 554 -6.65 1.53 -37.85
N PHE A 555 -5.85 1.21 -36.86
CA PHE A 555 -6.02 1.55 -35.46
C PHE A 555 -4.78 2.31 -34.99
N VAL A 556 -4.96 3.33 -34.19
CA VAL A 556 -3.84 4.05 -33.56
C VAL A 556 -3.15 3.16 -32.52
N ALA A 557 -1.95 3.52 -32.06
CA ALA A 557 -1.36 2.90 -30.89
C ALA A 557 -2.30 3.04 -29.68
N GLY A 558 -2.33 2.03 -28.80
CA GLY A 558 -3.18 2.05 -27.62
C GLY A 558 -4.15 0.88 -27.55
N GLN A 559 -5.07 0.97 -26.59
CA GLN A 559 -6.10 -0.05 -26.34
C GLN A 559 -7.35 0.17 -27.18
N HIS A 560 -7.96 -0.94 -27.60
CA HIS A 560 -9.17 -0.98 -28.40
C HIS A 560 -10.07 -2.10 -27.92
N THR A 561 -11.38 -1.85 -27.92
CA THR A 561 -12.40 -2.83 -27.52
C THR A 561 -13.35 -3.10 -28.68
N VAL A 562 -13.65 -4.37 -28.95
CA VAL A 562 -14.71 -4.81 -29.84
C VAL A 562 -15.57 -5.84 -29.13
N THR A 563 -16.84 -5.96 -29.54
CA THR A 563 -17.78 -6.88 -28.86
C THR A 563 -18.23 -7.98 -29.82
N TRP A 564 -18.26 -9.22 -29.32
CA TRP A 564 -18.88 -10.34 -30.00
C TRP A 564 -20.14 -10.81 -29.28
N SER A 565 -21.30 -10.65 -29.89
CA SER A 565 -22.61 -11.07 -29.36
C SER A 565 -22.99 -12.51 -29.73
N GLY A 566 -22.03 -13.32 -30.13
CA GLY A 566 -22.28 -14.70 -30.60
C GLY A 566 -22.84 -14.78 -32.03
N ASP A 567 -23.00 -13.67 -32.74
CA ASP A 567 -23.49 -13.63 -34.12
C ASP A 567 -22.41 -14.04 -35.13
N ILE A 568 -22.84 -14.52 -36.32
CA ILE A 568 -21.95 -14.92 -37.42
C ILE A 568 -22.26 -14.16 -38.70
N ASP A 569 -21.26 -13.91 -39.54
CA ASP A 569 -21.39 -13.10 -40.77
C ASP A 569 -22.36 -13.70 -41.78
N GLN A 570 -22.58 -15.01 -41.78
CA GLN A 570 -23.57 -15.70 -42.62
C GLN A 570 -25.01 -15.61 -42.12
N GLY A 571 -25.23 -14.93 -41.00
CA GLY A 571 -26.51 -14.78 -40.31
C GLY A 571 -26.79 -15.89 -39.30
N GLY A 572 -27.38 -15.53 -38.17
CA GLY A 572 -27.69 -16.43 -37.04
C GLY A 572 -26.67 -16.27 -35.90
N ILE A 573 -26.84 -17.14 -34.91
CA ILE A 573 -26.03 -17.15 -33.66
C ILE A 573 -25.21 -18.43 -33.65
N ALA A 574 -23.91 -18.32 -33.32
CA ALA A 574 -23.02 -19.44 -33.13
C ALA A 574 -23.56 -20.35 -32.02
N PRO A 575 -23.57 -21.68 -32.16
CA PRO A 575 -24.00 -22.59 -31.09
C PRO A 575 -23.16 -22.42 -29.83
N ALA A 576 -23.63 -22.88 -28.67
CA ALA A 576 -22.80 -23.04 -27.50
C ALA A 576 -21.60 -23.93 -27.81
N GLY A 577 -20.39 -23.50 -27.44
CA GLY A 577 -19.17 -24.20 -27.79
C GLY A 577 -17.94 -23.35 -27.61
N VAL A 578 -16.80 -23.92 -27.97
CA VAL A 578 -15.47 -23.29 -27.90
C VAL A 578 -15.14 -22.65 -29.25
N TYR A 579 -14.67 -21.41 -29.21
CA TYR A 579 -14.29 -20.61 -30.37
C TYR A 579 -12.90 -20.01 -30.15
N LEU A 580 -12.27 -19.54 -31.21
CA LEU A 580 -11.00 -18.84 -31.18
C LEU A 580 -11.20 -17.40 -31.65
N ILE A 581 -10.71 -16.44 -30.88
CA ILE A 581 -10.61 -15.05 -31.31
C ILE A 581 -9.17 -14.82 -31.77
N ARG A 582 -9.01 -14.31 -32.98
CA ARG A 582 -7.71 -14.04 -33.58
C ARG A 582 -7.55 -12.57 -33.90
N LEU A 583 -6.50 -11.96 -33.34
CA LEU A 583 -6.02 -10.64 -33.70
C LEU A 583 -4.82 -10.80 -34.64
N VAL A 584 -4.84 -10.09 -35.76
CA VAL A 584 -3.71 -9.98 -36.69
C VAL A 584 -3.39 -8.49 -36.86
N ALA A 585 -2.15 -8.09 -36.58
CA ALA A 585 -1.65 -6.72 -36.77
C ALA A 585 -0.23 -6.75 -37.31
N ASP A 586 0.01 -6.12 -38.45
CA ASP A 586 1.32 -5.98 -39.12
C ASP A 586 2.13 -7.28 -39.19
N GLY A 587 1.48 -8.39 -39.54
CA GLY A 587 2.09 -9.72 -39.71
C GLY A 587 2.28 -10.50 -38.40
N ARG A 588 2.02 -9.90 -37.24
CA ARG A 588 1.93 -10.60 -35.94
C ARG A 588 0.51 -11.10 -35.73
N GLN A 589 0.36 -12.21 -35.01
CA GLN A 589 -0.97 -12.69 -34.63
C GLN A 589 -1.01 -13.19 -33.18
N LEU A 590 -2.16 -12.95 -32.54
CA LEU A 590 -2.54 -13.56 -31.27
C LEU A 590 -3.84 -14.34 -31.45
N THR A 591 -3.99 -15.43 -30.70
CA THR A 591 -5.22 -16.21 -30.66
C THR A 591 -5.57 -16.53 -29.22
N ARG A 592 -6.84 -16.35 -28.86
CA ARG A 592 -7.39 -16.67 -27.54
C ARG A 592 -8.63 -17.55 -27.67
N THR A 593 -8.80 -18.45 -26.74
CA THR A 593 -9.99 -19.30 -26.65
C THR A 593 -11.10 -18.55 -25.95
N VAL A 594 -12.32 -18.65 -26.48
CA VAL A 594 -13.53 -18.12 -25.87
C VAL A 594 -14.63 -19.19 -25.86
N VAL A 595 -15.36 -19.28 -24.76
CA VAL A 595 -16.43 -20.26 -24.58
C VAL A 595 -17.78 -19.58 -24.55
N ARG A 596 -18.66 -19.95 -25.48
CA ARG A 596 -20.06 -19.51 -25.48
C ARG A 596 -20.94 -20.57 -24.81
N THR A 597 -21.72 -20.18 -23.82
CA THR A 597 -22.71 -21.02 -23.14
C THR A 597 -24.13 -20.79 -23.67
N ASN A 598 -25.07 -21.64 -23.25
CA ASN A 598 -26.48 -21.54 -23.65
C ASN A 598 -27.22 -20.41 -22.93
#